data_263e2bc598027b68c4e25577f8e52d0e
#
_entry.id   263e2bc598027b68c4e25577f8e52d0e
#
_cell.length_a   1.000
_cell.length_b   1.000
_cell.length_c   1.000
_cell.angle_alpha   90.00
_cell.angle_beta   90.00
_cell.angle_gamma   90.00
#
_symmetry.space_group_name_H-M   'P 1'
#
loop_
_entity.id
_entity.type
_entity.pdbx_description
1 polymer ?
#
loop_
_entity_poly.entity_id
_entity_poly.type
_entity_poly.pdbx_seq_one_letter_code
_entity_poly.pdbx_strand_id
1 'polypeptide(L)'
;MSTIATPLQLLSDHARLPGAAGLLDPQRLSALLGQEITLDRLRIKPTASVLVSYRAAGSAPTGVRGQALADVGWVQLVASRDKRDNVLRRAARSESRILEHTTADTGPYLLSGGLDSDPRLGREIHRLLGHLGDAALRVLSYNPGRHAVLLLPDSGEVLRLAARPLDGLLQVGECWRELGLPTIAQRRWRARRAVLIGEHWGQGDLAGLSRHPLSMPAATRLGEIIARLHTADVTECDLPPARIGELVPVTTEVVADLLPERAPQIERLSQRLRETLSAGGPPALIHGDLSPDQVLVSVDETAVPGEGQLPLRVVDLDRSGLGPRSADLGSWIASCLLAGVEEQATAFLHGYARHLDLPPRTELAAWTARALL
;
A
#
# COMPACT_ATOMS: atom_id res chain seq x y z
N MET A 1 -12.00 18.80 26.67
CA MET A 1 -11.83 18.10 25.37
C MET A 1 -10.36 18.26 24.98
N SER A 2 -9.59 17.18 25.02
CA SER A 2 -8.17 17.21 24.63
C SER A 2 -8.10 17.36 23.11
N THR A 3 -7.50 18.41 22.63
CA THR A 3 -7.30 18.63 21.19
C THR A 3 -6.42 17.49 20.67
N ILE A 4 -6.90 16.73 19.70
CA ILE A 4 -6.09 15.68 19.06
C ILE A 4 -4.95 16.38 18.32
N ALA A 5 -3.70 16.06 18.69
CA ALA A 5 -2.53 16.61 18.02
C ALA A 5 -2.53 16.22 16.53
N THR A 6 -2.20 17.16 15.66
CA THR A 6 -2.05 16.88 14.23
C THR A 6 -0.78 16.05 13.99
N PRO A 7 -0.70 15.28 12.87
CA PRO A 7 0.53 14.58 12.50
C PRO A 7 1.77 15.49 12.48
N LEU A 8 1.60 16.75 12.09
CA LEU A 8 2.64 17.77 12.12
C LEU A 8 3.15 18.04 13.54
N GLN A 9 2.24 18.19 14.51
CA GLN A 9 2.58 18.41 15.92
C GLN A 9 3.27 17.18 16.53
N LEU A 10 2.78 15.98 16.23
CA LEU A 10 3.39 14.73 16.68
C LEU A 10 4.84 14.57 16.22
N LEU A 11 5.13 14.89 14.96
CA LEU A 11 6.51 14.85 14.45
C LEU A 11 7.38 16.01 14.91
N SER A 12 6.80 17.18 15.23
CA SER A 12 7.59 18.33 15.73
C SER A 12 8.24 18.07 17.08
N ASP A 13 7.57 17.26 17.91
CA ASP A 13 8.05 16.91 19.26
C ASP A 13 9.00 15.68 19.25
N HIS A 14 9.24 15.10 18.09
CA HIS A 14 10.12 13.93 17.95
C HIS A 14 11.61 14.32 18.08
N ALA A 15 12.09 14.37 19.32
CA ALA A 15 13.43 14.85 19.69
C ALA A 15 14.62 14.15 18.98
N ARG A 16 14.38 12.95 18.45
CA ARG A 16 15.42 12.10 17.82
C ARG A 16 15.63 12.37 16.32
N LEU A 17 14.72 13.13 15.67
CA LEU A 17 14.81 13.53 14.26
C LEU A 17 14.39 15.01 14.11
N PRO A 18 15.23 15.96 14.54
CA PRO A 18 14.95 17.38 14.36
C PRO A 18 14.65 17.70 12.91
N GLY A 19 13.58 18.47 12.66
CA GLY A 19 13.16 18.83 11.31
C GLY A 19 12.20 17.82 10.64
N ALA A 20 11.88 16.69 11.27
CA ALA A 20 10.93 15.71 10.73
C ALA A 20 9.54 16.30 10.43
N ALA A 21 9.05 17.21 11.26
CA ALA A 21 7.79 17.93 11.02
C ALA A 21 7.77 18.68 9.67
N GLY A 22 8.90 19.22 9.24
CA GLY A 22 9.00 19.91 7.97
C GLY A 22 8.75 19.03 6.73
N LEU A 23 8.82 17.68 6.88
CA LEU A 23 8.49 16.75 5.80
C LEU A 23 6.97 16.56 5.62
N LEU A 24 6.17 16.99 6.59
CA LEU A 24 4.71 16.97 6.52
C LEU A 24 4.10 18.30 6.09
N ASP A 25 4.93 19.29 5.83
CA ASP A 25 4.51 20.60 5.34
C ASP A 25 4.68 20.63 3.79
N PRO A 26 3.58 20.51 3.01
CA PRO A 26 3.66 20.54 1.55
C PRO A 26 4.21 21.84 1.00
N GLN A 27 3.92 22.98 1.65
CA GLN A 27 4.39 24.30 1.20
C GLN A 27 5.91 24.41 1.34
N ARG A 28 6.44 23.98 2.50
CA ARG A 28 7.88 23.96 2.75
C ARG A 28 8.59 23.01 1.77
N LEU A 29 8.06 21.84 1.52
CA LEU A 29 8.64 20.90 0.57
C LEU A 29 8.51 21.40 -0.87
N SER A 30 7.41 22.07 -1.24
CA SER A 30 7.26 22.73 -2.55
C SER A 30 8.34 23.78 -2.78
N ALA A 31 8.59 24.63 -1.80
CA ALA A 31 9.67 25.60 -1.86
C ALA A 31 11.07 24.95 -1.98
N LEU A 32 11.31 23.87 -1.23
CA LEU A 32 12.56 23.13 -1.26
C LEU A 32 12.81 22.46 -2.63
N LEU A 33 11.76 21.91 -3.24
CA LEU A 33 11.84 21.19 -4.51
C LEU A 33 11.68 22.09 -5.73
N GLY A 34 11.30 23.35 -5.54
CA GLY A 34 11.06 24.31 -6.63
C GLY A 34 9.82 23.99 -7.49
N GLN A 35 8.89 23.21 -6.96
CA GLN A 35 7.62 22.83 -7.61
C GLN A 35 6.51 22.61 -6.60
N GLU A 36 5.29 22.93 -6.96
CA GLU A 36 4.13 22.65 -6.11
C GLU A 36 3.86 21.15 -6.04
N ILE A 37 3.70 20.62 -4.82
CA ILE A 37 3.53 19.18 -4.59
C ILE A 37 2.38 18.86 -3.65
N THR A 38 1.88 17.62 -3.74
CA THR A 38 1.04 16.97 -2.74
C THR A 38 1.78 15.76 -2.15
N LEU A 39 1.60 15.54 -0.85
CA LEU A 39 2.17 14.37 -0.18
C LEU A 39 1.29 13.15 -0.46
N ASP A 40 1.93 11.98 -0.68
CA ASP A 40 1.23 10.75 -1.00
C ASP A 40 1.39 9.71 0.13
N ARG A 41 2.62 9.38 0.50
CA ARG A 41 2.89 8.36 1.53
C ARG A 41 3.91 8.86 2.54
N LEU A 42 3.70 8.46 3.80
CA LEU A 42 4.62 8.72 4.92
C LEU A 42 5.12 7.39 5.48
N ARG A 43 6.43 7.32 5.74
CA ARG A 43 7.03 6.22 6.48
C ARG A 43 7.99 6.71 7.52
N ILE A 44 7.71 6.37 8.78
CA ILE A 44 8.55 6.70 9.92
C ILE A 44 9.31 5.43 10.33
N LYS A 45 10.61 5.57 10.52
CA LYS A 45 11.45 4.61 11.26
C LYS A 45 11.98 5.34 12.47
N PRO A 46 11.52 5.02 13.66
CA PRO A 46 11.94 5.70 14.88
C PRO A 46 13.46 5.82 14.95
N THR A 47 13.96 6.95 15.42
CA THR A 47 15.40 7.24 15.59
C THR A 47 16.25 7.19 14.31
N ALA A 48 15.69 6.75 13.19
CA ALA A 48 16.45 6.38 12.01
C ALA A 48 16.19 7.25 10.78
N SER A 49 14.93 7.43 10.41
CA SER A 49 14.56 8.21 9.22
C SER A 49 13.07 8.48 9.12
N VAL A 50 12.71 9.57 8.48
CA VAL A 50 11.37 9.85 7.96
C VAL A 50 11.47 9.96 6.45
N LEU A 51 10.56 9.31 5.74
CA LEU A 51 10.50 9.28 4.28
C LEU A 51 9.09 9.63 3.84
N VAL A 52 8.96 10.56 2.91
CA VAL A 52 7.71 10.90 2.24
C VAL A 52 7.84 10.70 0.74
N SER A 53 6.79 10.24 0.07
CA SER A 53 6.65 10.39 -1.37
C SER A 53 5.74 11.57 -1.67
N TYR A 54 5.96 12.15 -2.84
CA TYR A 54 5.19 13.29 -3.34
C TYR A 54 4.82 13.11 -4.81
N ARG A 55 3.80 13.88 -5.20
CA ARG A 55 3.39 14.08 -6.60
C ARG A 55 3.33 15.56 -6.89
N ALA A 56 3.73 15.98 -8.08
CA ALA A 56 3.57 17.36 -8.52
C ALA A 56 2.07 17.74 -8.54
N ALA A 57 1.75 18.90 -7.99
CA ALA A 57 0.39 19.44 -8.02
C ALA A 57 0.06 19.88 -9.45
N GLY A 58 -1.20 19.73 -9.87
CA GLY A 58 -1.65 20.14 -11.20
C GLY A 58 -1.38 19.15 -12.34
N SER A 59 -0.62 18.10 -12.13
CA SER A 59 -0.47 17.00 -13.09
C SER A 59 -1.69 16.06 -13.10
N ALA A 60 -2.90 16.63 -12.99
CA ALA A 60 -4.13 15.86 -13.11
C ALA A 60 -4.24 15.26 -14.52
N PRO A 61 -4.52 13.97 -14.67
CA PRO A 61 -4.54 13.33 -15.96
C PRO A 61 -5.70 13.86 -16.80
N THR A 62 -5.38 14.50 -17.91
CA THR A 62 -6.35 14.72 -19.00
C THR A 62 -6.69 13.36 -19.61
N GLY A 63 -7.67 12.65 -19.05
CA GLY A 63 -8.22 11.42 -19.60
C GLY A 63 -7.40 10.12 -19.45
N VAL A 64 -6.12 10.18 -19.05
CA VAL A 64 -5.29 8.99 -18.82
C VAL A 64 -4.91 8.88 -17.34
N ARG A 65 -5.15 7.73 -16.70
CA ARG A 65 -4.80 7.52 -15.30
C ARG A 65 -3.29 7.57 -15.08
N GLY A 66 -2.88 8.08 -13.92
CA GLY A 66 -1.50 8.11 -13.46
C GLY A 66 -0.75 9.41 -13.76
N GLN A 67 0.42 9.55 -13.17
CA GLN A 67 1.30 10.73 -13.22
C GLN A 67 2.48 10.48 -14.16
N ALA A 68 3.05 11.52 -14.75
CA ALA A 68 4.31 11.38 -15.45
C ALA A 68 5.43 10.96 -14.48
N LEU A 69 6.45 10.27 -14.98
CA LEU A 69 7.54 9.76 -14.15
C LEU A 69 8.27 10.90 -13.41
N ALA A 70 8.44 12.04 -14.09
CA ALA A 70 9.11 13.23 -13.56
C ALA A 70 8.30 13.94 -12.44
N ASP A 71 7.00 13.69 -12.37
CA ASP A 71 6.10 14.34 -11.41
C ASP A 71 6.07 13.61 -10.05
N VAL A 72 6.77 12.49 -9.92
CA VAL A 72 6.73 11.64 -8.73
C VAL A 72 8.13 11.51 -8.14
N GLY A 73 8.22 11.69 -6.83
CA GLY A 73 9.50 11.59 -6.16
C GLY A 73 9.40 11.31 -4.67
N TRP A 74 10.53 11.46 -4.00
CA TRP A 74 10.67 11.18 -2.58
C TRP A 74 11.55 12.23 -1.89
N VAL A 75 11.28 12.46 -0.61
CA VAL A 75 12.13 13.24 0.31
C VAL A 75 12.37 12.39 1.55
N GLN A 76 13.62 12.31 1.98
CA GLN A 76 14.01 11.51 3.14
C GLN A 76 14.91 12.30 4.08
N LEU A 77 14.53 12.35 5.36
CA LEU A 77 15.37 12.78 6.46
C LEU A 77 16.01 11.55 7.10
N VAL A 78 17.33 11.53 7.24
CA VAL A 78 18.07 10.43 7.88
C VAL A 78 18.92 10.95 9.03
N ALA A 79 18.94 10.19 10.13
CA ALA A 79 19.55 10.62 11.39
C ALA A 79 21.09 10.62 11.36
N SER A 80 21.73 9.79 10.54
CA SER A 80 23.19 9.58 10.60
C SER A 80 23.87 9.63 9.23
N ARG A 81 25.16 9.96 9.25
CA ARG A 81 26.03 9.99 8.07
C ARG A 81 26.08 8.63 7.36
N ASP A 82 26.18 7.52 8.11
CA ASP A 82 26.22 6.19 7.50
C ASP A 82 24.96 5.87 6.70
N LYS A 83 23.78 6.30 7.21
CA LYS A 83 22.52 6.12 6.48
C LYS A 83 22.44 7.01 5.25
N ARG A 84 22.88 8.27 5.35
CA ARG A 84 23.03 9.17 4.21
C ARG A 84 23.93 8.54 3.12
N ASP A 85 25.12 8.14 3.49
CA ASP A 85 26.11 7.58 2.56
C ASP A 85 25.60 6.26 1.93
N ASN A 86 24.80 5.48 2.67
CA ASN A 86 24.15 4.28 2.13
C ASN A 86 23.08 4.61 1.09
N VAL A 87 22.29 5.67 1.30
CA VAL A 87 21.29 6.16 0.34
C VAL A 87 21.99 6.64 -0.94
N LEU A 88 23.00 7.51 -0.80
CA LEU A 88 23.77 8.05 -1.93
C LEU A 88 24.47 6.95 -2.73
N ARG A 89 25.14 6.01 -2.06
CA ARG A 89 25.83 4.87 -2.69
C ARG A 89 24.91 3.95 -3.47
N ARG A 90 23.68 3.76 -3.00
CA ARG A 90 22.67 2.95 -3.71
C ARG A 90 22.17 3.68 -4.96
N ALA A 91 21.88 4.97 -4.84
CA ALA A 91 21.40 5.77 -5.97
C ALA A 91 22.47 5.97 -7.05
N ALA A 92 23.75 6.10 -6.68
CA ALA A 92 24.87 6.17 -7.64
C ALA A 92 24.92 4.97 -8.60
N ARG A 93 24.29 3.84 -8.26
CA ARG A 93 24.18 2.67 -9.15
C ARG A 93 23.14 2.83 -10.27
N SER A 94 22.33 3.85 -10.20
CA SER A 94 21.28 4.16 -11.18
C SER A 94 21.57 5.39 -12.03
N GLU A 95 22.79 5.97 -11.91
CA GLU A 95 23.21 7.17 -12.65
C GLU A 95 22.31 8.40 -12.42
N SER A 96 21.36 8.30 -11.49
CA SER A 96 20.39 9.34 -11.20
C SER A 96 20.85 10.27 -10.09
N ARG A 97 20.41 11.52 -10.18
CA ARG A 97 20.82 12.58 -9.25
C ARG A 97 19.93 12.57 -7.99
N ILE A 98 20.57 12.45 -6.82
CA ILE A 98 19.98 12.79 -5.54
C ILE A 98 20.44 14.21 -5.18
N LEU A 99 19.50 15.02 -4.67
CA LEU A 99 19.80 16.34 -4.10
C LEU A 99 19.96 16.20 -2.59
N GLU A 100 21.06 16.73 -2.07
CA GLU A 100 21.27 16.88 -0.64
C GLU A 100 21.01 18.33 -0.27
N HIS A 101 20.10 18.55 0.69
CA HIS A 101 19.64 19.86 1.13
C HIS A 101 20.25 20.29 2.46
N THR A 102 21.05 19.43 3.10
CA THR A 102 21.68 19.72 4.39
C THR A 102 23.04 20.33 4.17
N THR A 103 23.28 21.45 4.83
CA THR A 103 24.56 22.18 4.78
C THR A 103 25.47 21.89 5.98
N ALA A 104 24.98 21.16 6.99
CA ALA A 104 25.73 20.87 8.22
C ALA A 104 26.44 19.51 8.12
N ASP A 105 27.68 19.46 8.64
CA ASP A 105 28.47 18.23 8.72
C ASP A 105 27.94 17.22 9.74
N THR A 106 27.08 17.66 10.65
CA THR A 106 26.42 16.83 11.67
C THR A 106 24.94 16.75 11.34
N GLY A 107 24.40 15.49 11.16
CA GLY A 107 23.01 15.24 10.81
C GLY A 107 21.95 15.88 11.72
N PRO A 108 20.69 15.78 11.36
CA PRO A 108 20.12 14.92 10.35
C PRO A 108 20.31 15.45 8.90
N TYR A 109 20.34 14.51 7.95
CA TYR A 109 20.56 14.82 6.54
C TYR A 109 19.26 14.73 5.74
N LEU A 110 18.95 15.75 4.95
CA LEU A 110 17.78 15.82 4.10
C LEU A 110 18.16 15.55 2.65
N LEU A 111 17.56 14.52 2.08
CA LEU A 111 17.81 14.02 0.72
C LEU A 111 16.52 14.00 -0.07
N SER A 112 16.58 14.32 -1.36
CA SER A 112 15.43 14.16 -2.27
C SER A 112 15.84 13.66 -3.64
N GLY A 113 14.86 13.10 -4.36
CA GLY A 113 15.05 12.66 -5.73
C GLY A 113 13.76 12.26 -6.41
N GLY A 114 13.82 12.05 -7.71
CA GLY A 114 12.72 11.47 -8.49
C GLY A 114 12.56 9.97 -8.26
N LEU A 115 11.55 9.40 -8.87
CA LEU A 115 11.31 7.95 -8.85
C LEU A 115 12.50 7.16 -9.44
N ASP A 116 13.13 7.67 -10.48
CA ASP A 116 14.28 7.08 -11.15
C ASP A 116 15.54 7.05 -10.25
N SER A 117 15.62 7.95 -9.28
CA SER A 117 16.71 8.01 -8.30
C SER A 117 16.42 7.27 -6.99
N ASP A 118 15.29 6.54 -6.91
CA ASP A 118 14.98 5.73 -5.74
C ASP A 118 16.14 4.77 -5.42
N PRO A 119 16.70 4.80 -4.19
CA PRO A 119 17.91 4.03 -3.84
C PRO A 119 17.77 2.51 -4.00
N ARG A 120 16.55 1.99 -4.13
CA ARG A 120 16.27 0.56 -4.26
C ARG A 120 15.62 0.18 -5.58
N LEU A 121 14.83 1.05 -6.17
CA LEU A 121 14.10 0.81 -7.42
C LEU A 121 14.80 1.42 -8.64
N GLY A 122 15.56 2.51 -8.47
CA GLY A 122 16.14 3.29 -9.56
C GLY A 122 16.88 2.46 -10.58
N ARG A 123 17.68 1.47 -10.15
CA ARG A 123 18.39 0.57 -11.07
C ARG A 123 17.45 -0.23 -11.98
N GLU A 124 16.33 -0.73 -11.47
CA GLU A 124 15.36 -1.48 -12.29
C GLU A 124 14.56 -0.52 -13.19
N ILE A 125 14.27 0.69 -12.71
CA ILE A 125 13.62 1.74 -13.50
C ILE A 125 14.51 2.16 -14.68
N HIS A 126 15.78 2.42 -14.45
CA HIS A 126 16.72 2.74 -15.54
C HIS A 126 16.81 1.66 -16.60
N ARG A 127 16.87 0.40 -16.17
CA ARG A 127 16.87 -0.73 -17.09
C ARG A 127 15.57 -0.85 -17.85
N LEU A 128 14.44 -0.59 -17.20
CA LEU A 128 13.14 -0.56 -17.83
C LEU A 128 13.08 0.52 -18.90
N LEU A 129 13.46 1.76 -18.57
CA LEU A 129 13.50 2.89 -19.49
C LEU A 129 14.40 2.62 -20.70
N GLY A 130 15.60 2.06 -20.48
CA GLY A 130 16.51 1.68 -21.55
C GLY A 130 15.96 0.60 -22.50
N HIS A 131 14.97 -0.19 -22.09
CA HIS A 131 14.30 -1.17 -22.95
C HIS A 131 13.05 -0.63 -23.62
N LEU A 132 12.36 0.31 -23.00
CA LEU A 132 11.11 0.89 -23.50
C LEU A 132 11.38 2.08 -24.46
N GLY A 133 12.59 2.66 -24.42
CA GLY A 133 12.92 3.85 -25.22
C GLY A 133 11.99 5.00 -24.86
N ASP A 134 11.41 5.64 -25.88
CA ASP A 134 10.54 6.83 -25.74
C ASP A 134 9.09 6.47 -25.41
N ALA A 135 8.78 5.21 -25.05
CA ALA A 135 7.42 4.82 -24.70
C ALA A 135 6.89 5.64 -23.51
N ALA A 136 5.67 6.14 -23.63
CA ALA A 136 5.02 6.87 -22.55
C ALA A 136 4.83 5.97 -21.33
N LEU A 137 5.20 6.46 -20.16
CA LEU A 137 5.00 5.80 -18.88
C LEU A 137 4.19 6.68 -17.93
N ARG A 138 3.25 6.07 -17.22
CA ARG A 138 2.47 6.72 -16.17
C ARG A 138 2.65 6.00 -14.85
N VAL A 139 2.89 6.72 -13.78
CA VAL A 139 2.99 6.19 -12.42
C VAL A 139 1.58 6.08 -11.83
N LEU A 140 1.11 4.87 -11.61
CA LEU A 140 -0.18 4.60 -10.94
C LEU A 140 -0.02 4.62 -9.41
N SER A 141 1.06 4.00 -8.91
CA SER A 141 1.37 3.95 -7.48
C SER A 141 2.86 3.93 -7.25
N TYR A 142 3.31 4.62 -6.20
CA TYR A 142 4.70 4.61 -5.79
C TYR A 142 4.84 4.52 -4.27
N ASN A 143 5.56 3.50 -3.82
CA ASN A 143 5.95 3.29 -2.43
C ASN A 143 7.48 3.28 -2.35
N PRO A 144 8.12 4.38 -1.93
CA PRO A 144 9.57 4.55 -1.99
C PRO A 144 10.34 3.40 -1.36
N GLY A 145 11.31 2.86 -2.10
CA GLY A 145 12.15 1.75 -1.68
C GLY A 145 11.43 0.41 -1.51
N ARG A 146 10.18 0.28 -1.95
CA ARG A 146 9.39 -0.96 -1.92
C ARG A 146 8.96 -1.40 -3.30
N HIS A 147 8.06 -0.64 -3.94
CA HIS A 147 7.55 -0.94 -5.28
C HIS A 147 7.05 0.32 -6.00
N ALA A 148 6.94 0.21 -7.31
CA ALA A 148 6.23 1.14 -8.17
C ALA A 148 5.33 0.36 -9.13
N VAL A 149 4.18 0.93 -9.46
CA VAL A 149 3.22 0.42 -10.45
C VAL A 149 3.13 1.43 -11.57
N LEU A 150 3.47 1.01 -12.78
CA LEU A 150 3.57 1.85 -13.96
C LEU A 150 2.61 1.36 -15.03
N LEU A 151 1.88 2.28 -15.65
CA LEU A 151 1.04 2.02 -16.82
C LEU A 151 1.83 2.33 -18.10
N LEU A 152 1.73 1.45 -19.07
CA LEU A 152 2.09 1.63 -20.47
C LEU A 152 0.81 1.99 -21.25
N PRO A 153 0.49 3.26 -21.50
CA PRO A 153 -0.78 3.64 -22.10
C PRO A 153 -0.99 3.04 -23.50
N ASP A 154 0.09 2.96 -24.27
CA ASP A 154 0.04 2.51 -25.67
C ASP A 154 -0.31 1.02 -25.81
N SER A 155 0.12 0.19 -24.87
CA SER A 155 -0.18 -1.26 -24.88
C SER A 155 -1.31 -1.64 -23.92
N GLY A 156 -1.73 -0.74 -23.03
CA GLY A 156 -2.69 -1.07 -21.98
C GLY A 156 -2.15 -2.07 -20.95
N GLU A 157 -0.84 -2.13 -20.77
CA GLU A 157 -0.19 -3.03 -19.81
C GLU A 157 0.26 -2.27 -18.57
N VAL A 158 0.29 -2.96 -17.44
CA VAL A 158 0.76 -2.46 -16.15
C VAL A 158 1.99 -3.24 -15.72
N LEU A 159 3.06 -2.50 -15.42
CA LEU A 159 4.30 -3.02 -14.87
C LEU A 159 4.33 -2.78 -13.36
N ARG A 160 4.59 -3.85 -12.59
CA ARG A 160 4.90 -3.76 -11.15
C ARG A 160 6.38 -4.03 -10.95
N LEU A 161 7.10 -3.04 -10.44
CA LEU A 161 8.50 -3.15 -10.06
C LEU A 161 8.62 -3.22 -8.55
N ALA A 162 9.52 -4.06 -8.03
CA ALA A 162 9.77 -4.14 -6.59
C ALA A 162 11.26 -4.14 -6.25
N ALA A 163 11.57 -3.77 -5.02
CA ALA A 163 12.94 -3.82 -4.48
C ALA A 163 13.42 -5.25 -4.13
N ARG A 164 12.54 -6.24 -4.28
CA ARG A 164 12.77 -7.67 -4.00
C ARG A 164 12.14 -8.52 -5.11
N PRO A 165 12.57 -9.78 -5.26
CA PRO A 165 11.91 -10.72 -6.17
C PRO A 165 10.42 -10.86 -5.86
N LEU A 166 9.61 -11.00 -6.93
CA LEU A 166 8.15 -11.09 -6.89
C LEU A 166 7.66 -12.52 -7.19
N ASP A 167 8.53 -13.52 -7.06
CA ASP A 167 8.19 -14.92 -7.36
C ASP A 167 7.04 -15.44 -6.48
N GLY A 168 7.04 -15.10 -5.19
CA GLY A 168 5.95 -15.47 -4.27
C GLY A 168 4.62 -14.79 -4.63
N LEU A 169 4.64 -13.53 -5.09
CA LEU A 169 3.44 -12.85 -5.57
C LEU A 169 2.87 -13.54 -6.81
N LEU A 170 3.75 -13.94 -7.73
CA LEU A 170 3.35 -14.66 -8.93
C LEU A 170 2.67 -15.99 -8.59
N GLN A 171 3.29 -16.77 -7.69
CA GLN A 171 2.78 -18.05 -7.23
C GLN A 171 1.41 -17.93 -6.56
N VAL A 172 1.24 -16.96 -5.67
CA VAL A 172 -0.04 -16.66 -5.02
C VAL A 172 -1.11 -16.27 -6.05
N GLY A 173 -0.76 -15.39 -7.01
CA GLY A 173 -1.68 -14.98 -8.07
C GLY A 173 -2.09 -16.15 -9.00
N GLU A 174 -1.21 -17.13 -9.23
CA GLU A 174 -1.53 -18.35 -9.96
C GLU A 174 -2.51 -19.21 -9.17
N CYS A 175 -2.25 -19.45 -7.89
CA CYS A 175 -3.18 -20.17 -7.00
C CYS A 175 -4.58 -19.51 -6.95
N TRP A 176 -4.66 -18.18 -6.82
CA TRP A 176 -5.94 -17.48 -6.85
C TRP A 176 -6.72 -17.73 -8.15
N ARG A 177 -6.04 -17.73 -9.30
CA ARG A 177 -6.68 -17.96 -10.60
C ARG A 177 -7.12 -19.41 -10.78
N GLU A 178 -6.32 -20.38 -10.34
CA GLU A 178 -6.66 -21.81 -10.34
C GLU A 178 -7.91 -22.10 -9.50
N LEU A 179 -8.08 -21.37 -8.38
CA LEU A 179 -9.28 -21.41 -7.54
C LEU A 179 -10.47 -20.64 -8.16
N GLY A 180 -10.33 -20.07 -9.36
CA GLY A 180 -11.38 -19.30 -10.02
C GLY A 180 -11.68 -17.96 -9.37
N LEU A 181 -10.74 -17.40 -8.59
CA LEU A 181 -10.88 -16.10 -7.93
C LEU A 181 -10.47 -14.98 -8.87
N PRO A 182 -11.20 -13.84 -8.86
CA PRO A 182 -11.00 -12.76 -9.81
C PRO A 182 -9.77 -11.94 -9.46
N THR A 183 -8.63 -12.21 -10.09
CA THR A 183 -7.41 -11.42 -10.02
C THR A 183 -6.83 -11.19 -11.41
N ILE A 184 -5.84 -10.31 -11.53
CA ILE A 184 -5.16 -10.01 -12.77
C ILE A 184 -4.07 -11.05 -13.02
N ALA A 185 -4.06 -11.64 -14.23
CA ALA A 185 -2.98 -12.50 -14.66
C ALA A 185 -1.69 -11.70 -14.83
N GLN A 186 -0.64 -12.13 -14.16
CA GLN A 186 0.68 -11.50 -14.24
C GLN A 186 1.73 -12.49 -14.73
N ARG A 187 2.75 -11.98 -15.38
CA ARG A 187 3.93 -12.73 -15.81
C ARG A 187 5.20 -11.94 -15.57
N ARG A 188 6.34 -12.61 -15.51
CA ARG A 188 7.64 -11.91 -15.42
C ARG A 188 7.89 -11.13 -16.72
N TRP A 189 8.27 -9.86 -16.53
CA TRP A 189 8.69 -9.04 -17.65
C TRP A 189 10.14 -9.38 -18.01
N ARG A 190 10.38 -9.88 -19.26
CA ARG A 190 11.70 -10.25 -19.76
C ARG A 190 12.53 -11.10 -18.78
N ALA A 191 11.90 -12.11 -18.18
CA ALA A 191 12.49 -13.01 -17.17
C ALA A 191 13.05 -12.32 -15.90
N ARG A 192 12.70 -11.04 -15.64
CA ARG A 192 13.15 -10.34 -14.44
C ARG A 192 12.31 -10.73 -13.24
N ARG A 193 12.99 -11.15 -12.17
CA ARG A 193 12.32 -11.60 -10.94
C ARG A 193 11.67 -10.46 -10.13
N ALA A 194 12.11 -9.22 -10.33
CA ALA A 194 11.62 -8.05 -9.61
C ALA A 194 10.62 -7.20 -10.43
N VAL A 195 10.22 -7.66 -11.62
CA VAL A 195 9.29 -6.95 -12.50
C VAL A 195 8.24 -7.92 -13.02
N LEU A 196 6.98 -7.63 -12.72
CA LEU A 196 5.81 -8.30 -13.30
C LEU A 196 5.10 -7.38 -14.26
N ILE A 197 4.43 -7.97 -15.23
CA ILE A 197 3.57 -7.29 -16.20
C ILE A 197 2.23 -8.00 -16.28
N GLY A 198 1.16 -7.22 -16.38
CA GLY A 198 -0.21 -7.67 -16.55
C GLY A 198 -1.03 -6.65 -17.32
N GLU A 199 -2.28 -6.94 -17.59
CA GLU A 199 -3.21 -6.01 -18.25
C GLU A 199 -3.59 -4.84 -17.32
N HIS A 200 -3.84 -3.66 -17.90
CA HIS A 200 -4.58 -2.60 -17.24
C HIS A 200 -6.07 -2.93 -17.30
N TRP A 201 -6.69 -3.09 -16.15
CA TRP A 201 -8.07 -3.55 -16.07
C TRP A 201 -8.93 -2.61 -15.23
N GLY A 202 -10.19 -2.43 -15.66
CA GLY A 202 -11.19 -1.62 -14.97
C GLY A 202 -10.97 -0.11 -15.12
N GLN A 203 -12.01 0.67 -14.79
CA GLN A 203 -12.00 2.12 -14.86
C GLN A 203 -11.72 2.78 -13.51
N GLY A 204 -11.79 2.03 -12.39
CA GLY A 204 -11.56 2.50 -11.03
C GLY A 204 -11.39 1.39 -10.02
N ASP A 205 -11.07 1.81 -8.83
CA ASP A 205 -11.14 1.00 -7.63
C ASP A 205 -12.34 1.44 -6.76
N LEU A 206 -12.70 0.61 -5.79
CA LEU A 206 -13.84 0.88 -4.91
C LEU A 206 -13.65 2.13 -4.04
N ALA A 207 -12.42 2.53 -3.75
CA ALA A 207 -12.16 3.77 -3.01
C ALA A 207 -12.54 4.99 -3.87
N GLY A 208 -12.04 5.03 -5.10
CA GLY A 208 -12.34 6.11 -6.06
C GLY A 208 -13.81 6.15 -6.51
N LEU A 209 -14.47 4.98 -6.54
CA LEU A 209 -15.87 4.81 -6.92
C LEU A 209 -16.84 4.82 -5.72
N SER A 210 -16.43 5.30 -4.55
CA SER A 210 -17.22 5.23 -3.32
C SER A 210 -18.64 5.82 -3.43
N ARG A 211 -18.83 6.84 -4.27
CA ARG A 211 -20.14 7.48 -4.54
C ARG A 211 -20.86 6.90 -5.77
N HIS A 212 -20.25 5.96 -6.47
CA HIS A 212 -20.88 5.36 -7.65
C HIS A 212 -21.97 4.36 -7.25
N PRO A 213 -23.10 4.25 -7.98
CA PRO A 213 -24.19 3.32 -7.66
C PRO A 213 -23.76 1.85 -7.54
N LEU A 214 -22.70 1.45 -8.25
CA LEU A 214 -22.14 0.09 -8.19
C LEU A 214 -21.28 -0.18 -6.96
N SER A 215 -20.98 0.83 -6.14
CA SER A 215 -20.09 0.68 -4.96
C SER A 215 -20.61 -0.37 -3.97
N MET A 216 -21.88 -0.29 -3.58
CA MET A 216 -22.48 -1.24 -2.63
C MET A 216 -22.62 -2.66 -3.24
N PRO A 217 -23.16 -2.83 -4.46
CA PRO A 217 -23.17 -4.15 -5.11
C PRO A 217 -21.77 -4.77 -5.25
N ALA A 218 -20.74 -3.98 -5.58
CA ALA A 218 -19.38 -4.45 -5.69
C ALA A 218 -18.80 -4.89 -4.34
N ALA A 219 -19.04 -4.13 -3.27
CA ALA A 219 -18.64 -4.50 -1.92
C ALA A 219 -19.33 -5.79 -1.45
N THR A 220 -20.62 -5.94 -1.73
CA THR A 220 -21.36 -7.18 -1.43
C THR A 220 -20.76 -8.38 -2.18
N ARG A 221 -20.52 -8.21 -3.49
CA ARG A 221 -19.91 -9.24 -4.34
C ARG A 221 -18.50 -9.61 -3.89
N LEU A 222 -17.69 -8.62 -3.46
CA LEU A 222 -16.39 -8.88 -2.87
C LEU A 222 -16.51 -9.75 -1.61
N GLY A 223 -17.47 -9.47 -0.73
CA GLY A 223 -17.72 -10.30 0.45
C GLY A 223 -17.96 -11.78 0.10
N GLU A 224 -18.77 -12.05 -0.92
CA GLU A 224 -18.99 -13.41 -1.43
C GLU A 224 -17.70 -14.07 -1.96
N ILE A 225 -16.87 -13.30 -2.67
CA ILE A 225 -15.59 -13.77 -3.21
C ILE A 225 -14.62 -14.11 -2.08
N ILE A 226 -14.51 -13.25 -1.06
CA ILE A 226 -13.62 -13.47 0.08
C ILE A 226 -14.11 -14.65 0.95
N ALA A 227 -15.42 -14.86 1.08
CA ALA A 227 -15.94 -16.06 1.74
C ALA A 227 -15.52 -17.34 1.00
N ARG A 228 -15.57 -17.33 -0.34
CA ARG A 228 -15.07 -18.45 -1.17
C ARG A 228 -13.56 -18.65 -1.03
N LEU A 229 -12.79 -17.59 -1.01
CA LEU A 229 -11.34 -17.62 -0.75
C LEU A 229 -11.05 -18.32 0.58
N HIS A 230 -11.78 -17.95 1.64
CA HIS A 230 -11.57 -18.48 2.98
C HIS A 230 -12.02 -19.93 3.18
N THR A 231 -12.78 -20.48 2.23
CA THR A 231 -13.23 -21.88 2.23
C THR A 231 -12.54 -22.72 1.15
N ALA A 232 -11.64 -22.12 0.36
CA ALA A 232 -10.96 -22.82 -0.70
C ALA A 232 -10.04 -23.92 -0.14
N ASP A 233 -10.02 -25.06 -0.81
CA ASP A 233 -9.03 -26.10 -0.56
C ASP A 233 -7.69 -25.69 -1.17
N VAL A 234 -6.72 -25.45 -0.32
CA VAL A 234 -5.36 -25.00 -0.71
C VAL A 234 -4.28 -26.03 -0.39
N THR A 235 -4.66 -27.27 -0.18
CA THR A 235 -3.73 -28.35 0.20
C THR A 235 -2.67 -28.62 -0.89
N GLU A 236 -3.00 -28.37 -2.14
CA GLU A 236 -2.08 -28.50 -3.28
C GLU A 236 -1.30 -27.22 -3.58
N CYS A 237 -1.61 -26.10 -2.91
CA CYS A 237 -0.93 -24.83 -3.10
C CYS A 237 0.25 -24.71 -2.13
N ASP A 238 1.47 -24.57 -2.64
CA ASP A 238 2.63 -24.22 -1.81
C ASP A 238 2.61 -22.71 -1.47
N LEU A 239 1.81 -22.35 -0.47
CA LEU A 239 1.56 -20.96 -0.08
C LEU A 239 2.37 -20.59 1.16
N PRO A 240 2.98 -19.40 1.16
CA PRO A 240 3.64 -18.89 2.35
C PRO A 240 2.61 -18.52 3.44
N PRO A 241 3.00 -18.52 4.72
CA PRO A 241 2.16 -17.92 5.75
C PRO A 241 1.95 -16.42 5.46
N ALA A 242 0.74 -15.93 5.68
CA ALA A 242 0.42 -14.52 5.52
C ALA A 242 1.18 -13.67 6.56
N ARG A 243 1.79 -12.59 6.13
CA ARG A 243 2.63 -11.73 6.98
C ARG A 243 1.82 -10.66 7.71
N ILE A 244 0.94 -11.07 8.60
CA ILE A 244 -0.03 -10.17 9.25
C ILE A 244 0.20 -9.94 10.75
N GLY A 245 0.86 -10.86 11.45
CA GLY A 245 0.96 -10.84 12.92
C GLY A 245 2.20 -10.14 13.49
N GLU A 246 3.28 -10.05 12.73
CA GLU A 246 4.60 -9.57 13.22
C GLU A 246 4.69 -8.04 13.39
N LEU A 247 3.69 -7.29 12.90
CA LEU A 247 3.78 -5.83 12.84
C LEU A 247 3.26 -5.12 14.10
N VAL A 248 2.42 -5.76 14.92
CA VAL A 248 1.81 -5.12 16.10
C VAL A 248 2.86 -4.54 17.05
N PRO A 249 3.91 -5.27 17.49
CA PRO A 249 4.90 -4.71 18.41
C PRO A 249 5.66 -3.51 17.82
N VAL A 250 6.05 -3.62 16.53
CA VAL A 250 6.82 -2.56 15.85
C VAL A 250 5.97 -1.30 15.67
N THR A 251 4.69 -1.46 15.31
CA THR A 251 3.80 -0.32 15.10
C THR A 251 3.45 0.35 16.41
N THR A 252 3.16 -0.43 17.47
CA THR A 252 2.87 0.13 18.80
C THR A 252 4.08 0.85 19.40
N GLU A 253 5.30 0.38 19.18
CA GLU A 253 6.53 1.09 19.57
C GLU A 253 6.62 2.46 18.87
N VAL A 254 6.35 2.52 17.55
CA VAL A 254 6.33 3.79 16.81
C VAL A 254 5.28 4.74 17.35
N VAL A 255 4.06 4.25 17.60
CA VAL A 255 2.97 5.08 18.11
C VAL A 255 3.24 5.55 19.56
N ALA A 256 3.82 4.69 20.40
CA ALA A 256 4.22 5.05 21.76
C ALA A 256 5.35 6.10 21.78
N ASP A 257 6.29 6.03 20.86
CA ASP A 257 7.33 7.06 20.69
C ASP A 257 6.76 8.41 20.24
N LEU A 258 5.72 8.39 19.40
CA LEU A 258 5.04 9.62 18.93
C LEU A 258 4.07 10.21 19.96
N LEU A 259 3.56 9.40 20.87
CA LEU A 259 2.56 9.76 21.89
C LEU A 259 3.01 9.29 23.28
N PRO A 260 4.13 9.82 23.84
CA PRO A 260 4.72 9.32 25.07
C PRO A 260 3.77 9.39 26.28
N GLU A 261 2.88 10.37 26.32
CA GLU A 261 1.86 10.50 27.36
C GLU A 261 0.79 9.38 27.31
N ARG A 262 0.68 8.69 26.18
CA ARG A 262 -0.22 7.56 25.96
C ARG A 262 0.48 6.20 25.91
N ALA A 263 1.79 6.17 26.02
CA ALA A 263 2.58 4.94 25.92
C ALA A 263 2.03 3.79 26.80
N PRO A 264 1.65 4.00 28.10
CA PRO A 264 1.11 2.90 28.91
C PRO A 264 -0.24 2.38 28.42
N GLN A 265 -1.04 3.21 27.74
CA GLN A 265 -2.32 2.79 27.15
C GLN A 265 -2.08 2.00 25.86
N ILE A 266 -1.15 2.45 25.03
CA ILE A 266 -0.72 1.81 23.77
C ILE A 266 -0.14 0.43 24.06
N GLU A 267 0.72 0.29 25.06
CA GLU A 267 1.29 -0.99 25.49
C GLU A 267 0.21 -1.98 25.96
N ARG A 268 -0.74 -1.53 26.78
CA ARG A 268 -1.87 -2.38 27.20
C ARG A 268 -2.73 -2.82 26.02
N LEU A 269 -2.99 -1.93 25.05
CA LEU A 269 -3.69 -2.28 23.81
C LEU A 269 -2.90 -3.31 23.01
N SER A 270 -1.61 -3.10 22.82
CA SER A 270 -0.72 -4.03 22.12
C SER A 270 -0.73 -5.43 22.74
N GLN A 271 -0.69 -5.51 24.08
CA GLN A 271 -0.75 -6.79 24.77
C GLN A 271 -2.10 -7.50 24.56
N ARG A 272 -3.22 -6.79 24.74
CA ARG A 272 -4.55 -7.35 24.50
C ARG A 272 -4.73 -7.83 23.06
N LEU A 273 -4.27 -7.05 22.09
CA LEU A 273 -4.32 -7.45 20.68
C LEU A 273 -3.52 -8.74 20.45
N ARG A 274 -2.30 -8.83 20.97
CA ARG A 274 -1.49 -10.06 20.83
C ARG A 274 -2.18 -11.28 21.41
N GLU A 275 -2.75 -11.17 22.62
CA GLU A 275 -3.48 -12.25 23.30
C GLU A 275 -4.70 -12.70 22.46
N THR A 276 -5.51 -11.74 21.96
CA THR A 276 -6.69 -12.06 21.15
C THR A 276 -6.33 -12.62 19.78
N LEU A 277 -5.31 -12.05 19.13
CA LEU A 277 -4.89 -12.46 17.79
C LEU A 277 -4.16 -13.82 17.78
N SER A 278 -3.56 -14.21 18.91
CA SER A 278 -2.91 -15.53 19.06
C SER A 278 -3.93 -16.68 19.17
N ALA A 279 -5.18 -16.41 19.50
CA ALA A 279 -6.24 -17.40 19.65
C ALA A 279 -6.95 -17.74 18.32
N GLY A 280 -6.36 -17.37 17.17
CA GLY A 280 -6.96 -17.48 15.84
C GLY A 280 -7.43 -18.88 15.47
N GLY A 281 -8.49 -18.96 14.64
CA GLY A 281 -9.05 -20.18 14.07
C GLY A 281 -8.10 -20.86 13.07
N PRO A 282 -8.55 -21.95 12.41
CA PRO A 282 -7.76 -22.64 11.40
C PRO A 282 -7.35 -21.67 10.29
N PRO A 283 -6.11 -21.81 9.77
CA PRO A 283 -5.63 -20.95 8.72
C PRO A 283 -6.44 -21.16 7.43
N ALA A 284 -6.77 -20.06 6.77
CA ALA A 284 -7.40 -20.01 5.46
C ALA A 284 -6.48 -19.26 4.49
N LEU A 285 -6.71 -19.37 3.20
CA LEU A 285 -6.10 -18.47 2.23
C LEU A 285 -6.73 -17.09 2.40
N ILE A 286 -5.91 -16.08 2.68
CA ILE A 286 -6.35 -14.70 2.89
C ILE A 286 -5.62 -13.74 1.94
N HIS A 287 -6.20 -12.57 1.73
CA HIS A 287 -5.55 -11.45 1.04
C HIS A 287 -4.45 -10.82 1.92
N GLY A 288 -4.71 -10.66 3.20
CA GLY A 288 -3.75 -10.17 4.20
C GLY A 288 -3.61 -8.66 4.34
N ASP A 289 -4.22 -7.86 3.45
CA ASP A 289 -4.20 -6.38 3.48
C ASP A 289 -5.40 -5.78 2.71
N LEU A 290 -6.55 -6.42 2.77
CA LEU A 290 -7.71 -6.09 1.94
C LEU A 290 -8.24 -4.67 2.22
N SER A 291 -8.36 -3.84 1.15
CA SER A 291 -8.86 -2.47 1.23
C SER A 291 -9.58 -2.05 -0.07
N PRO A 292 -10.45 -1.01 -0.05
CA PRO A 292 -11.21 -0.59 -1.22
C PRO A 292 -10.38 -0.19 -2.44
N ASP A 293 -9.20 0.37 -2.26
CA ASP A 293 -8.27 0.74 -3.34
C ASP A 293 -7.60 -0.46 -4.04
N GLN A 294 -7.75 -1.67 -3.48
CA GLN A 294 -7.23 -2.92 -4.05
C GLN A 294 -8.31 -3.73 -4.80
N VAL A 295 -9.51 -3.18 -4.93
CA VAL A 295 -10.61 -3.82 -5.64
C VAL A 295 -10.97 -3.00 -6.88
N LEU A 296 -10.47 -3.44 -8.02
CA LEU A 296 -10.77 -2.82 -9.31
C LEU A 296 -12.17 -3.21 -9.76
N VAL A 297 -12.87 -2.26 -10.39
CA VAL A 297 -14.23 -2.43 -10.90
C VAL A 297 -14.30 -1.98 -12.36
N SER A 298 -14.99 -2.76 -13.18
CA SER A 298 -15.38 -2.33 -14.52
C SER A 298 -16.80 -1.73 -14.46
N VAL A 299 -16.90 -0.48 -14.90
CA VAL A 299 -18.17 0.28 -14.97
C VAL A 299 -18.67 0.41 -16.41
N ASP A 300 -18.36 -0.54 -17.29
CA ASP A 300 -18.82 -0.53 -18.66
C ASP A 300 -20.35 -0.43 -18.72
N GLU A 301 -20.86 0.60 -19.37
CA GLU A 301 -22.30 0.90 -19.47
C GLU A 301 -23.08 -0.21 -20.18
N THR A 302 -22.38 -1.14 -20.85
CA THR A 302 -22.98 -2.29 -21.52
C THR A 302 -23.25 -3.48 -20.58
N ALA A 303 -22.66 -3.47 -19.39
CA ALA A 303 -22.99 -4.44 -18.35
C ALA A 303 -24.29 -4.02 -17.67
N VAL A 304 -25.44 -4.30 -18.30
CA VAL A 304 -26.75 -4.24 -17.64
C VAL A 304 -26.63 -5.03 -16.32
N PRO A 305 -27.01 -4.47 -15.17
CA PRO A 305 -27.03 -5.21 -13.92
C PRO A 305 -28.11 -6.28 -13.98
N GLY A 306 -27.84 -7.35 -14.71
CA GLY A 306 -28.57 -8.61 -14.62
C GLY A 306 -27.95 -9.41 -13.49
N GLU A 307 -28.75 -10.03 -12.67
CA GLU A 307 -28.37 -10.92 -11.59
C GLU A 307 -27.17 -11.79 -11.99
N GLY A 308 -25.97 -11.46 -11.49
CA GLY A 308 -24.91 -12.44 -11.52
C GLY A 308 -23.47 -11.96 -11.63
N GLN A 309 -23.11 -10.90 -12.31
CA GLN A 309 -21.66 -10.66 -12.50
C GLN A 309 -21.27 -9.19 -12.65
N LEU A 310 -21.24 -8.47 -11.52
CA LEU A 310 -20.46 -7.24 -11.51
C LEU A 310 -18.97 -7.62 -11.69
N PRO A 311 -18.31 -7.24 -12.79
CA PRO A 311 -16.92 -7.60 -13.01
C PRO A 311 -16.03 -6.80 -12.05
N LEU A 312 -15.30 -7.52 -11.23
CA LEU A 312 -14.29 -6.98 -10.33
C LEU A 312 -13.00 -7.82 -10.36
N ARG A 313 -11.88 -7.22 -9.99
CA ARG A 313 -10.59 -7.88 -9.82
C ARG A 313 -9.95 -7.42 -8.51
N VAL A 314 -9.41 -8.37 -7.76
CA VAL A 314 -8.65 -8.12 -6.54
C VAL A 314 -7.16 -8.07 -6.91
N VAL A 315 -6.46 -7.06 -6.42
CA VAL A 315 -5.04 -6.81 -6.71
C VAL A 315 -4.25 -6.62 -5.42
N ASP A 316 -2.92 -6.50 -5.53
CA ASP A 316 -1.98 -6.30 -4.43
C ASP A 316 -1.88 -7.48 -3.44
N LEU A 317 -1.72 -8.67 -3.97
CA LEU A 317 -1.60 -9.92 -3.22
C LEU A 317 -0.25 -10.09 -2.48
N ASP A 318 0.50 -9.02 -2.22
CA ASP A 318 1.85 -9.05 -1.59
C ASP A 318 1.85 -9.68 -0.18
N ARG A 319 0.73 -9.63 0.51
CA ARG A 319 0.57 -10.18 1.86
C ARG A 319 -0.30 -11.43 1.89
N SER A 320 -0.83 -11.83 0.74
CA SER A 320 -1.69 -13.01 0.63
C SER A 320 -0.91 -14.28 0.99
N GLY A 321 -1.60 -15.21 1.62
CA GLY A 321 -1.05 -16.47 2.09
C GLY A 321 -1.96 -17.12 3.14
N LEU A 322 -1.44 -18.10 3.87
CA LEU A 322 -2.19 -18.78 4.91
C LEU A 322 -2.26 -17.94 6.19
N GLY A 323 -3.47 -17.67 6.67
CA GLY A 323 -3.69 -16.86 7.87
C GLY A 323 -5.12 -16.91 8.38
N PRO A 324 -5.42 -16.21 9.50
CA PRO A 324 -6.77 -16.15 10.05
C PRO A 324 -7.68 -15.29 9.17
N ARG A 325 -8.84 -15.85 8.81
CA ARG A 325 -9.85 -15.18 7.96
C ARG A 325 -10.31 -13.82 8.48
N SER A 326 -10.32 -13.64 9.79
CA SER A 326 -10.69 -12.38 10.45
C SER A 326 -9.74 -11.21 10.13
N ALA A 327 -8.52 -11.50 9.64
CA ALA A 327 -7.57 -10.49 9.24
C ALA A 327 -8.08 -9.69 8.02
N ASP A 328 -8.65 -10.34 7.00
CA ASP A 328 -9.20 -9.66 5.82
C ASP A 328 -10.43 -8.84 6.18
N LEU A 329 -11.32 -9.40 7.01
CA LEU A 329 -12.53 -8.69 7.44
C LEU A 329 -12.17 -7.45 8.27
N GLY A 330 -11.21 -7.59 9.19
CA GLY A 330 -10.74 -6.47 10.02
C GLY A 330 -10.03 -5.40 9.20
N SER A 331 -9.19 -5.79 8.23
CA SER A 331 -8.51 -4.88 7.32
C SER A 331 -9.50 -4.09 6.46
N TRP A 332 -10.50 -4.75 5.90
CA TRP A 332 -11.56 -4.11 5.13
C TRP A 332 -12.35 -3.09 5.95
N ILE A 333 -12.82 -3.48 7.15
CA ILE A 333 -13.57 -2.58 8.04
C ILE A 333 -12.71 -1.36 8.40
N ALA A 334 -11.46 -1.57 8.81
CA ALA A 334 -10.54 -0.50 9.16
C ALA A 334 -10.33 0.50 8.01
N SER A 335 -10.12 -0.02 6.81
CA SER A 335 -9.92 0.79 5.61
C SER A 335 -11.16 1.60 5.24
N CYS A 336 -12.36 0.99 5.36
CA CYS A 336 -13.63 1.70 5.15
C CYS A 336 -13.86 2.81 6.19
N LEU A 337 -13.55 2.55 7.47
CA LEU A 337 -13.63 3.56 8.54
C LEU A 337 -12.69 4.74 8.28
N LEU A 338 -11.45 4.48 7.88
CA LEU A 338 -10.48 5.53 7.56
C LEU A 338 -10.87 6.35 6.34
N ALA A 339 -11.55 5.73 5.37
CA ALA A 339 -12.02 6.39 4.15
C ALA A 339 -13.39 7.07 4.30
N GLY A 340 -14.10 6.88 5.43
CA GLY A 340 -15.45 7.42 5.64
C GLY A 340 -16.50 6.77 4.73
N VAL A 341 -16.38 5.47 4.48
CA VAL A 341 -17.27 4.67 3.61
C VAL A 341 -17.79 3.41 4.33
N GLU A 342 -18.23 3.57 5.55
CA GLU A 342 -18.66 2.48 6.47
C GLU A 342 -19.79 1.61 5.86
N GLU A 343 -20.59 2.17 4.94
CA GLU A 343 -21.63 1.47 4.22
C GLU A 343 -21.04 0.34 3.35
N GLN A 344 -19.85 0.54 2.77
CA GLN A 344 -19.14 -0.53 2.04
C GLN A 344 -18.73 -1.68 2.99
N ALA A 345 -18.32 -1.36 4.24
CA ALA A 345 -18.01 -2.39 5.22
C ALA A 345 -19.25 -3.25 5.54
N THR A 346 -20.38 -2.61 5.72
CA THR A 346 -21.66 -3.30 5.97
C THR A 346 -22.08 -4.18 4.79
N ALA A 347 -22.00 -3.66 3.56
CA ALA A 347 -22.34 -4.40 2.35
C ALA A 347 -21.43 -5.62 2.15
N PHE A 348 -20.11 -5.45 2.37
CA PHE A 348 -19.14 -6.53 2.31
C PHE A 348 -19.43 -7.64 3.31
N LEU A 349 -19.65 -7.29 4.59
CA LEU A 349 -19.99 -8.28 5.63
C LEU A 349 -21.30 -9.00 5.35
N HIS A 350 -22.27 -8.30 4.77
CA HIS A 350 -23.52 -8.92 4.32
C HIS A 350 -23.28 -9.97 3.23
N GLY A 351 -22.48 -9.62 2.20
CA GLY A 351 -22.10 -10.57 1.15
C GLY A 351 -21.33 -11.77 1.68
N TYR A 352 -20.37 -11.54 2.59
CA TYR A 352 -19.60 -12.59 3.23
C TYR A 352 -20.50 -13.56 4.03
N ALA A 353 -21.41 -13.02 4.83
CA ALA A 353 -22.29 -13.80 5.71
C ALA A 353 -23.30 -14.70 4.96
N ARG A 354 -23.48 -14.51 3.65
CA ARG A 354 -24.29 -15.41 2.81
C ARG A 354 -23.63 -16.76 2.59
N HIS A 355 -22.34 -16.87 2.75
CA HIS A 355 -21.55 -18.06 2.42
C HIS A 355 -20.76 -18.62 3.60
N LEU A 356 -20.41 -17.77 4.57
CA LEU A 356 -19.58 -18.15 5.70
C LEU A 356 -19.92 -17.32 6.94
N ASP A 357 -20.05 -17.98 8.09
CA ASP A 357 -20.35 -17.32 9.35
C ASP A 357 -19.29 -16.28 9.71
N LEU A 358 -19.76 -15.13 10.19
CA LEU A 358 -18.87 -14.08 10.68
C LEU A 358 -18.16 -14.54 11.97
N PRO A 359 -16.87 -14.16 12.13
CA PRO A 359 -16.16 -14.39 13.39
C PRO A 359 -16.84 -13.69 14.57
N PRO A 360 -16.53 -14.11 15.82
CA PRO A 360 -17.00 -13.40 17.01
C PRO A 360 -16.68 -11.91 16.96
N ARG A 361 -17.58 -11.07 17.43
CA ARG A 361 -17.42 -9.60 17.40
C ARG A 361 -16.12 -9.12 18.06
N THR A 362 -15.69 -9.77 19.15
CA THR A 362 -14.46 -9.46 19.86
C THR A 362 -13.21 -9.73 18.99
N GLU A 363 -13.20 -10.82 18.25
CA GLU A 363 -12.14 -11.17 17.33
C GLU A 363 -12.09 -10.18 16.16
N LEU A 364 -13.24 -9.90 15.54
CA LEU A 364 -13.35 -8.94 14.45
C LEU A 364 -12.90 -7.53 14.87
N ALA A 365 -13.30 -7.07 16.07
CA ALA A 365 -12.84 -5.80 16.63
C ALA A 365 -11.35 -5.76 16.88
N ALA A 366 -10.73 -6.87 17.33
CA ALA A 366 -9.29 -6.94 17.52
C ALA A 366 -8.53 -6.85 16.19
N TRP A 367 -8.98 -7.54 15.13
CA TRP A 367 -8.37 -7.45 13.81
C TRP A 367 -8.57 -6.07 13.17
N THR A 368 -9.74 -5.43 13.38
CA THR A 368 -9.99 -4.05 12.95
C THR A 368 -9.05 -3.09 13.66
N ALA A 369 -8.92 -3.20 14.99
CA ALA A 369 -8.01 -2.36 15.77
C ALA A 369 -6.55 -2.56 15.37
N ARG A 370 -6.14 -3.80 15.07
CA ARG A 370 -4.80 -4.11 14.55
C ARG A 370 -4.55 -3.45 13.20
N ALA A 371 -5.54 -3.39 12.31
CA ALA A 371 -5.40 -2.78 11.00
C ALA A 371 -5.40 -1.24 11.04
N LEU A 372 -5.97 -0.63 12.09
CA LEU A 372 -5.94 0.81 12.37
C LEU A 372 -4.61 1.29 12.97
N LEU A 373 -3.79 0.39 13.52
CA LEU A 373 -2.43 0.67 14.01
C LEU A 373 -1.41 0.71 12.87
#